data_24bb5589b93516529795d4bc60cbf6a1
#
_entry.id   24bb5589b93516529795d4bc60cbf6a1
#
_cell.length_a   1.000
_cell.length_b   1.000
_cell.length_c   1.000
_cell.angle_alpha   90.00
_cell.angle_beta   90.00
_cell.angle_gamma   90.00
#
_symmetry.space_group_name_H-M   'P 1'
#
loop_
_entity.id
_entity.type
_entity.pdbx_description
1 polymer ?
#
loop_
_entity_poly.entity_id
_entity_poly.type
_entity_poly.pdbx_seq_one_letter_code
_entity_poly.pdbx_strand_id
1 'polypeptide(L)'
;MTIGIVKGVCISEKRGVRKKNVDKVKLIKNFGIENDAHAGDWHRQVSLLSYDKVEEFKAKGAEVDLGDFGENIIVSGIDFGTLEVGTILKCNDVVLEITQIGKHCHTHCEIYHRMGDCIMPREGVFAKVICEGEISVDDKMEVLDSDSGRVKESLKAAILTISDSGHKGEREDLSGKVIKELLEKEGYEIAEMLIIPDKAEKIKEELINFADRRHIPLIITTGGTGLSKRDVTPEATLEIAEKIVSGISEAMRANSMTITKRAMLSRGVSVVRKNSLIINLPGSPKAVKENLEFILPELKHGLEILLGEAFNCGENN
;
A
#
# COMPACT_ATOMS: atom_id res chain seq x y z
N MET A 1 22.59 9.39 3.15
CA MET A 1 22.44 7.93 3.38
C MET A 1 22.90 7.64 4.81
N THR A 2 21.98 7.31 5.69
CA THR A 2 22.30 6.99 7.10
C THR A 2 22.49 5.49 7.22
N ILE A 3 23.60 5.05 7.82
CA ILE A 3 23.93 3.64 7.98
C ILE A 3 24.07 3.36 9.48
N GLY A 4 23.38 2.35 9.97
CA GLY A 4 23.50 1.83 11.34
C GLY A 4 24.05 0.42 11.37
N ILE A 5 24.36 -0.04 12.57
CA ILE A 5 24.83 -1.42 12.83
C ILE A 5 23.85 -2.10 13.77
N VAL A 6 23.41 -3.29 13.42
CA VAL A 6 22.53 -4.12 14.27
C VAL A 6 23.31 -4.55 15.52
N LYS A 7 22.83 -4.16 16.70
CA LYS A 7 23.44 -4.46 18.02
C LYS A 7 22.75 -5.61 18.75
N GLY A 8 21.55 -5.96 18.32
CA GLY A 8 20.83 -7.08 18.87
C GLY A 8 19.61 -7.44 18.03
N VAL A 9 19.29 -8.71 18.05
CA VAL A 9 18.07 -9.27 17.46
C VAL A 9 17.35 -10.11 18.52
N CYS A 10 16.08 -9.83 18.78
CA CYS A 10 15.35 -10.38 19.90
C CYS A 10 14.01 -10.98 19.49
N ILE A 11 13.68 -12.15 20.05
CA ILE A 11 12.40 -12.85 19.80
C ILE A 11 11.76 -13.30 21.12
N SER A 12 10.46 -13.51 21.10
CA SER A 12 9.72 -14.15 22.18
C SER A 12 8.67 -15.09 21.64
N GLU A 13 8.54 -16.27 22.25
CA GLU A 13 7.52 -17.26 21.87
C GLU A 13 6.10 -16.88 22.37
N LYS A 14 6.00 -15.93 23.33
CA LYS A 14 4.74 -15.50 23.94
C LYS A 14 4.65 -13.98 23.97
N ARG A 15 3.43 -13.46 23.78
CA ARG A 15 3.16 -12.02 23.94
C ARG A 15 3.24 -11.60 25.41
N GLY A 16 3.70 -10.37 25.65
CA GLY A 16 3.75 -9.78 26.99
C GLY A 16 4.91 -10.25 27.87
N VAL A 17 5.87 -10.97 27.31
CA VAL A 17 7.13 -11.36 27.99
C VAL A 17 8.32 -10.62 27.35
N ARG A 18 9.42 -10.53 28.10
CA ARG A 18 10.68 -10.00 27.60
C ARG A 18 11.17 -10.84 26.43
N LYS A 19 11.71 -10.19 25.42
CA LYS A 19 12.32 -10.89 24.27
C LYS A 19 13.74 -11.33 24.64
N LYS A 20 14.13 -12.48 24.11
CA LYS A 20 15.48 -13.04 24.28
C LYS A 20 16.35 -12.63 23.10
N ASN A 21 17.55 -12.12 23.40
CA ASN A 21 18.55 -11.86 22.39
C ASN A 21 19.04 -13.18 21.76
N VAL A 22 19.17 -13.19 20.44
CA VAL A 22 19.65 -14.32 19.63
C VAL A 22 20.66 -13.80 18.61
N ASP A 23 21.47 -14.69 18.02
CA ASP A 23 22.53 -14.27 17.09
C ASP A 23 21.96 -13.79 15.75
N LYS A 24 20.85 -14.40 15.30
CA LYS A 24 20.21 -14.08 14.02
C LYS A 24 18.73 -14.40 14.03
N VAL A 25 17.99 -13.75 13.13
CA VAL A 25 16.57 -13.98 12.89
C VAL A 25 16.28 -14.06 11.40
N LYS A 26 15.28 -14.89 11.04
CA LYS A 26 14.73 -14.95 9.69
C LYS A 26 13.45 -14.15 9.63
N LEU A 27 13.36 -13.27 8.65
CA LEU A 27 12.19 -12.44 8.37
C LEU A 27 11.44 -13.02 7.18
N ILE A 28 10.13 -13.10 7.30
CA ILE A 28 9.21 -13.65 6.29
C ILE A 28 8.36 -12.51 5.74
N LYS A 29 8.30 -12.38 4.42
CA LYS A 29 7.53 -11.32 3.72
C LYS A 29 6.08 -11.30 4.20
N ASN A 30 5.57 -10.08 4.49
CA ASN A 30 4.21 -9.80 4.98
C ASN A 30 3.80 -10.54 6.27
N PHE A 31 4.76 -11.08 7.01
CA PHE A 31 4.47 -11.84 8.23
C PHE A 31 5.28 -11.35 9.44
N GLY A 32 6.58 -11.08 9.29
CA GLY A 32 7.46 -10.67 10.39
C GLY A 32 8.57 -11.69 10.67
N ILE A 33 9.03 -11.74 11.93
CA ILE A 33 10.12 -12.63 12.33
C ILE A 33 9.59 -14.03 12.60
N GLU A 34 10.23 -15.04 12.01
CA GLU A 34 9.92 -16.45 12.23
C GLU A 34 10.03 -16.81 13.72
N ASN A 35 9.03 -17.50 14.26
CA ASN A 35 8.91 -17.89 15.66
C ASN A 35 8.79 -16.74 16.68
N ASP A 36 8.54 -15.50 16.25
CA ASP A 36 8.19 -14.42 17.18
C ASP A 36 6.67 -14.34 17.38
N ALA A 37 6.24 -14.21 18.63
CA ALA A 37 4.82 -14.17 18.99
C ALA A 37 4.05 -12.95 18.44
N HIS A 38 4.75 -11.92 17.97
CA HIS A 38 4.15 -10.71 17.39
C HIS A 38 4.11 -10.76 15.86
N ALA A 39 4.69 -11.78 15.23
CA ALA A 39 4.58 -11.99 13.79
C ALA A 39 3.11 -12.24 13.39
N GLY A 40 2.74 -11.83 12.17
CA GLY A 40 1.39 -11.99 11.63
C GLY A 40 1.07 -10.96 10.53
N ASP A 41 -0.11 -11.11 9.93
CA ASP A 41 -0.61 -10.21 8.89
C ASP A 41 -1.21 -8.94 9.52
N TRP A 42 -0.35 -8.00 9.86
CA TRP A 42 -0.70 -6.70 10.42
C TRP A 42 0.44 -5.70 10.21
N HIS A 43 0.22 -4.42 10.56
CA HIS A 43 1.19 -3.35 10.27
C HIS A 43 2.39 -3.28 11.23
N ARG A 44 2.40 -4.02 12.35
CA ARG A 44 3.49 -4.02 13.35
C ARG A 44 4.17 -5.38 13.42
N GLN A 45 4.68 -5.86 12.27
CA GLN A 45 5.29 -7.19 12.16
C GLN A 45 6.65 -7.29 12.86
N VAL A 46 7.42 -6.18 12.84
CA VAL A 46 8.74 -6.08 13.45
C VAL A 46 8.82 -4.77 14.23
N SER A 47 9.39 -4.81 15.42
CA SER A 47 9.66 -3.63 16.23
C SER A 47 11.14 -3.32 16.27
N LEU A 48 11.53 -2.03 16.05
CA LEU A 48 12.90 -1.57 16.06
C LEU A 48 13.09 -0.48 17.11
N LEU A 49 14.32 -0.39 17.65
CA LEU A 49 14.70 0.62 18.65
C LEU A 49 16.16 1.05 18.43
N SER A 50 16.45 2.33 18.65
CA SER A 50 17.83 2.84 18.61
C SER A 50 18.62 2.35 19.81
N TYR A 51 19.79 1.73 19.56
CA TYR A 51 20.73 1.34 20.61
C TYR A 51 21.22 2.54 21.40
N ASP A 52 21.46 3.66 20.73
CA ASP A 52 21.95 4.89 21.34
C ASP A 52 20.92 5.43 22.35
N LYS A 53 19.62 5.33 22.06
CA LYS A 53 18.53 5.70 22.99
C LYS A 53 18.43 4.74 24.18
N VAL A 54 18.72 3.45 23.98
CA VAL A 54 18.81 2.48 25.08
C VAL A 54 19.98 2.83 26.02
N GLU A 55 21.14 3.15 25.48
CA GLU A 55 22.31 3.56 26.28
C GLU A 55 22.08 4.91 27.02
N GLU A 56 21.44 5.88 26.37
CA GLU A 56 21.02 7.12 27.05
C GLU A 56 20.05 6.83 28.21
N PHE A 57 19.17 5.85 28.06
CA PHE A 57 18.24 5.46 29.12
C PHE A 57 18.94 4.72 30.26
N LYS A 58 19.94 3.86 29.98
CA LYS A 58 20.82 3.24 30.96
C LYS A 58 21.62 4.29 31.75
N ALA A 59 22.14 5.32 31.08
CA ALA A 59 22.87 6.40 31.72
C ALA A 59 22.04 7.19 32.77
N LYS A 60 20.68 7.13 32.64
CA LYS A 60 19.75 7.69 33.64
C LYS A 60 19.49 6.75 34.83
N GLY A 61 20.21 5.62 34.92
CA GLY A 61 20.12 4.65 36.02
C GLY A 61 19.17 3.48 35.74
N ALA A 62 18.75 3.29 34.48
CA ALA A 62 17.91 2.15 34.13
C ALA A 62 18.72 0.86 33.97
N GLU A 63 18.35 -0.17 34.71
CA GLU A 63 18.88 -1.53 34.52
C GLU A 63 17.99 -2.26 33.49
N VAL A 64 18.40 -2.19 32.23
CA VAL A 64 17.69 -2.80 31.08
C VAL A 64 18.67 -3.48 30.14
N ASP A 65 18.24 -4.59 29.55
CA ASP A 65 18.95 -5.35 28.55
C ASP A 65 18.22 -5.30 27.19
N LEU A 66 18.88 -5.81 26.15
CA LEU A 66 18.28 -5.93 24.81
C LEU A 66 17.06 -6.86 24.86
N GLY A 67 15.94 -6.42 24.31
CA GLY A 67 14.66 -7.15 24.32
C GLY A 67 13.70 -6.77 25.46
N ASP A 68 14.16 -5.99 26.44
CA ASP A 68 13.35 -5.63 27.62
C ASP A 68 12.19 -4.69 27.30
N PHE A 69 12.32 -3.84 26.28
CA PHE A 69 11.24 -2.97 25.79
C PHE A 69 10.26 -3.68 24.84
N GLY A 70 10.55 -4.96 24.51
CA GLY A 70 9.78 -5.77 23.56
C GLY A 70 10.16 -5.53 22.10
N GLU A 71 11.29 -4.88 21.86
CA GLU A 71 11.86 -4.65 20.54
C GLU A 71 12.42 -5.95 19.93
N ASN A 72 12.40 -6.02 18.58
CA ASN A 72 12.98 -7.15 17.84
C ASN A 72 14.40 -6.84 17.34
N ILE A 73 14.60 -5.65 16.80
CA ILE A 73 15.89 -5.27 16.18
C ILE A 73 16.38 -3.97 16.84
N ILE A 74 17.60 -4.00 17.32
CA ILE A 74 18.25 -2.85 17.97
C ILE A 74 19.42 -2.41 17.11
N VAL A 75 19.46 -1.13 16.73
CA VAL A 75 20.43 -0.60 15.77
C VAL A 75 21.12 0.64 16.33
N SER A 76 22.44 0.71 16.26
CA SER A 76 23.21 1.91 16.57
C SER A 76 23.39 2.78 15.33
N GLY A 77 23.50 4.10 15.50
CA GLY A 77 23.76 5.05 14.43
C GLY A 77 22.52 5.44 13.61
N ILE A 78 21.34 4.97 13.98
CA ILE A 78 20.06 5.41 13.39
C ILE A 78 19.16 5.93 14.53
N ASP A 79 18.74 7.18 14.42
CA ASP A 79 17.68 7.75 15.27
C ASP A 79 16.33 7.52 14.60
N PHE A 80 15.65 6.44 14.96
CA PHE A 80 14.36 6.07 14.39
C PHE A 80 13.26 7.09 14.66
N GLY A 81 13.36 7.86 15.76
CA GLY A 81 12.36 8.88 16.11
C GLY A 81 12.33 10.08 15.13
N THR A 82 13.39 10.25 14.33
CA THR A 82 13.48 11.29 13.29
C THR A 82 13.03 10.85 11.91
N LEU A 83 12.73 9.55 11.74
CA LEU A 83 12.28 9.00 10.47
C LEU A 83 10.77 9.15 10.33
N GLU A 84 10.29 9.04 9.10
CA GLU A 84 8.86 9.13 8.78
C GLU A 84 8.25 7.74 8.53
N VAL A 85 6.93 7.63 8.70
CA VAL A 85 6.18 6.44 8.26
C VAL A 85 6.32 6.34 6.74
N GLY A 86 6.59 5.12 6.24
CA GLY A 86 6.92 4.87 4.84
C GLY A 86 8.43 4.84 4.55
N THR A 87 9.28 5.23 5.50
CA THR A 87 10.74 5.11 5.34
C THR A 87 11.14 3.64 5.14
N ILE A 88 12.03 3.40 4.18
CA ILE A 88 12.55 2.08 3.87
C ILE A 88 13.88 1.86 4.56
N LEU A 89 13.99 0.71 5.22
CA LEU A 89 15.22 0.22 5.84
C LEU A 89 15.68 -1.02 5.10
N LYS A 90 16.94 -1.08 4.73
CA LYS A 90 17.55 -2.24 4.07
C LYS A 90 18.65 -2.84 4.93
N CYS A 91 18.62 -4.15 5.13
CA CYS A 91 19.66 -4.91 5.82
C CYS A 91 19.87 -6.23 5.07
N ASN A 92 21.00 -6.38 4.39
CA ASN A 92 21.25 -7.49 3.43
C ASN A 92 20.14 -7.57 2.37
N ASP A 93 19.46 -8.72 2.27
CA ASP A 93 18.32 -8.94 1.37
C ASP A 93 16.98 -8.47 1.98
N VAL A 94 16.96 -8.21 3.29
CA VAL A 94 15.75 -7.78 4.00
C VAL A 94 15.46 -6.33 3.71
N VAL A 95 14.21 -6.05 3.35
CA VAL A 95 13.66 -4.71 3.21
C VAL A 95 12.47 -4.56 4.15
N LEU A 96 12.51 -3.53 4.98
CA LEU A 96 11.47 -3.17 5.93
C LEU A 96 10.89 -1.81 5.56
N GLU A 97 9.59 -1.63 5.74
CA GLU A 97 8.90 -0.35 5.64
C GLU A 97 8.41 0.07 7.02
N ILE A 98 8.78 1.26 7.49
CA ILE A 98 8.27 1.82 8.74
C ILE A 98 6.78 2.11 8.59
N THR A 99 5.96 1.50 9.45
CA THR A 99 4.50 1.64 9.40
C THR A 99 3.92 2.42 10.57
N GLN A 100 4.70 2.58 11.65
CA GLN A 100 4.29 3.34 12.82
C GLN A 100 5.49 3.79 13.64
N ILE A 101 5.42 5.01 14.18
CA ILE A 101 6.38 5.57 15.14
C ILE A 101 5.68 5.68 16.50
N GLY A 102 6.34 5.17 17.54
CA GLY A 102 5.80 5.12 18.89
C GLY A 102 4.63 4.14 19.06
N LYS A 103 4.21 3.96 20.29
CA LYS A 103 2.99 3.19 20.63
C LYS A 103 2.35 3.72 21.90
N HIS A 104 1.02 3.69 21.98
CA HIS A 104 0.32 3.86 23.25
C HIS A 104 0.31 2.54 24.03
N CYS A 105 0.89 2.56 25.25
CA CYS A 105 0.81 1.43 26.16
C CYS A 105 -0.45 1.56 27.00
N HIS A 106 -1.38 0.60 26.91
CA HIS A 106 -2.59 0.56 27.71
C HIS A 106 -2.33 0.21 29.18
N THR A 107 -1.25 -0.53 29.45
CA THR A 107 -0.78 -0.88 30.79
C THR A 107 0.72 -0.56 30.87
N HIS A 108 1.12 0.05 31.98
CA HIS A 108 2.51 0.33 32.25
C HIS A 108 3.27 -0.96 32.56
N CYS A 109 4.43 -1.15 31.92
CA CYS A 109 5.30 -2.30 32.15
C CYS A 109 6.21 -2.08 33.38
N GLU A 110 6.94 -3.11 33.77
CA GLU A 110 7.86 -3.06 34.90
C GLU A 110 8.91 -1.94 34.78
N ILE A 111 9.42 -1.67 33.56
CA ILE A 111 10.36 -0.58 33.31
C ILE A 111 9.73 0.77 33.66
N TYR A 112 8.50 1.01 33.22
CA TYR A 112 7.79 2.25 33.53
C TYR A 112 7.57 2.41 35.03
N HIS A 113 7.20 1.33 35.74
CA HIS A 113 6.98 1.38 37.18
C HIS A 113 8.27 1.68 37.95
N ARG A 114 9.44 1.20 37.49
CA ARG A 114 10.74 1.45 38.13
C ARG A 114 11.31 2.82 37.80
N MET A 115 11.20 3.25 36.55
CA MET A 115 11.87 4.46 36.07
C MET A 115 10.95 5.69 35.96
N GLY A 116 9.62 5.50 36.07
CA GLY A 116 8.63 6.55 35.81
C GLY A 116 8.52 6.95 34.31
N ASP A 117 9.29 6.30 33.44
CA ASP A 117 9.37 6.58 32.00
C ASP A 117 9.67 5.32 31.18
N CYS A 118 9.42 5.39 29.88
CA CYS A 118 9.78 4.35 28.93
C CYS A 118 10.04 4.98 27.55
N ILE A 119 11.09 4.52 26.87
CA ILE A 119 11.49 5.06 25.55
C ILE A 119 10.64 4.49 24.40
N MET A 120 10.12 3.27 24.51
CA MET A 120 9.37 2.61 23.43
C MET A 120 8.14 3.38 22.91
N PRO A 121 7.36 4.11 23.76
CA PRO A 121 6.25 4.93 23.28
C PRO A 121 6.65 6.10 22.37
N ARG A 122 7.88 6.59 22.48
CA ARG A 122 8.38 7.74 21.72
C ARG A 122 9.36 7.35 20.63
N GLU A 123 10.29 6.47 20.94
CA GLU A 123 11.47 6.16 20.12
C GLU A 123 11.34 4.81 19.37
N GLY A 124 10.41 3.96 19.80
CA GLY A 124 10.19 2.67 19.15
C GLY A 124 9.46 2.83 17.82
N VAL A 125 9.91 2.13 16.79
CA VAL A 125 9.22 2.08 15.50
C VAL A 125 8.77 0.66 15.17
N PHE A 126 7.76 0.57 14.33
CA PHE A 126 7.23 -0.70 13.84
C PHE A 126 7.31 -0.72 12.33
N ALA A 127 7.58 -1.89 11.77
CA ALA A 127 7.75 -2.07 10.34
C ALA A 127 7.06 -3.32 9.82
N LYS A 128 6.77 -3.31 8.52
CA LYS A 128 6.41 -4.48 7.72
C LYS A 128 7.64 -5.05 7.03
N VAL A 129 7.64 -6.37 6.80
CA VAL A 129 8.64 -7.04 5.98
C VAL A 129 8.20 -7.00 4.52
N ILE A 130 8.92 -6.27 3.69
CA ILE A 130 8.68 -6.14 2.24
C ILE A 130 9.44 -7.20 1.47
N CYS A 131 10.74 -7.41 1.81
CA CYS A 131 11.54 -8.50 1.28
C CYS A 131 12.05 -9.35 2.42
N GLU A 132 11.93 -10.68 2.27
CA GLU A 132 12.38 -11.67 3.25
C GLU A 132 13.89 -11.88 3.22
N GLY A 133 14.45 -12.45 4.29
CA GLY A 133 15.85 -12.73 4.43
C GLY A 133 16.26 -12.96 5.87
N GLU A 134 17.55 -12.92 6.15
CA GLU A 134 18.12 -13.04 7.50
C GLU A 134 18.79 -11.74 7.94
N ILE A 135 18.66 -11.43 9.23
CA ILE A 135 19.38 -10.34 9.90
C ILE A 135 20.12 -10.91 11.08
N SER A 136 21.41 -10.58 11.19
CA SER A 136 22.30 -10.99 12.27
C SER A 136 22.85 -9.77 13.02
N VAL A 137 23.38 -10.01 14.21
CA VAL A 137 24.15 -9.01 14.93
C VAL A 137 25.36 -8.61 14.08
N ASP A 138 25.73 -7.33 14.13
CA ASP A 138 26.77 -6.63 13.36
C ASP A 138 26.48 -6.43 11.86
N ASP A 139 25.30 -6.84 11.36
CA ASP A 139 24.86 -6.47 10.01
C ASP A 139 24.66 -4.96 9.88
N LYS A 140 24.88 -4.44 8.66
CA LYS A 140 24.63 -3.05 8.32
C LYS A 140 23.19 -2.83 7.94
N MET A 141 22.55 -1.85 8.56
CA MET A 141 21.21 -1.39 8.18
C MET A 141 21.30 0.00 7.56
N GLU A 142 20.76 0.16 6.39
CA GLU A 142 20.75 1.42 5.63
C GLU A 142 19.36 2.03 5.65
N VAL A 143 19.28 3.33 5.94
CA VAL A 143 18.09 4.13 5.68
C VAL A 143 18.15 4.55 4.23
N LEU A 144 17.20 4.09 3.45
CA LEU A 144 17.06 4.48 2.05
C LEU A 144 16.11 5.69 1.98
N ASP A 145 16.50 6.70 1.20
CA ASP A 145 15.58 7.79 0.88
C ASP A 145 14.33 7.19 0.23
N SER A 146 13.17 7.74 0.53
CA SER A 146 11.87 7.23 0.09
C SER A 146 11.76 6.98 -1.41
N ASP A 147 12.60 7.63 -2.21
CA ASP A 147 12.70 7.43 -3.67
C ASP A 147 13.60 6.27 -4.12
N SER A 148 14.59 5.86 -3.31
CA SER A 148 15.63 4.90 -3.74
C SER A 148 15.41 3.46 -3.26
N GLY A 149 14.53 3.24 -2.29
CA GLY A 149 14.35 1.93 -1.61
C GLY A 149 13.00 1.27 -1.83
N ARG A 150 12.09 1.90 -2.51
CA ARG A 150 10.85 1.23 -2.91
C ARG A 150 11.20 0.14 -3.92
N VAL A 151 11.23 -1.11 -3.45
CA VAL A 151 10.80 -2.21 -4.30
C VAL A 151 9.40 -1.78 -4.73
N LYS A 152 9.24 -1.35 -5.98
CA LYS A 152 7.93 -1.03 -6.53
C LYS A 152 7.05 -2.24 -6.26
N GLU A 153 6.26 -2.23 -5.18
CA GLU A 153 5.08 -3.09 -5.17
C GLU A 153 4.34 -2.72 -6.42
N SER A 154 4.18 -3.69 -7.31
CA SER A 154 3.44 -3.47 -8.55
C SER A 154 2.08 -2.92 -8.13
N LEU A 155 1.73 -1.71 -8.61
CA LEU A 155 0.44 -1.12 -8.28
C LEU A 155 -0.64 -2.10 -8.69
N LYS A 156 -1.45 -2.55 -7.72
CA LYS A 156 -2.51 -3.52 -7.98
C LYS A 156 -3.68 -2.86 -8.70
N ALA A 157 -4.22 -3.55 -9.69
CA ALA A 157 -5.39 -3.11 -10.42
C ALA A 157 -6.45 -4.21 -10.48
N ALA A 158 -7.72 -3.82 -10.46
CA ALA A 158 -8.86 -4.69 -10.76
C ALA A 158 -9.55 -4.24 -12.04
N ILE A 159 -10.05 -5.20 -12.79
CA ILE A 159 -10.79 -4.99 -14.04
C ILE A 159 -12.19 -5.54 -13.88
N LEU A 160 -13.20 -4.67 -14.05
CA LEU A 160 -14.61 -5.05 -13.98
C LEU A 160 -15.29 -4.80 -15.31
N THR A 161 -15.59 -5.88 -16.02
CA THR A 161 -16.32 -5.80 -17.29
C THR A 161 -17.81 -5.92 -17.03
N ILE A 162 -18.58 -4.91 -17.43
CA ILE A 162 -20.03 -4.86 -17.31
C ILE A 162 -20.64 -5.26 -18.64
N SER A 163 -21.19 -6.47 -18.71
CA SER A 163 -21.76 -7.03 -19.93
C SER A 163 -22.65 -8.24 -19.64
N ASP A 164 -23.93 -8.17 -19.95
CA ASP A 164 -24.87 -9.30 -19.85
C ASP A 164 -24.48 -10.48 -20.73
N SER A 165 -24.07 -10.23 -21.97
CA SER A 165 -23.66 -11.29 -22.91
C SER A 165 -22.32 -11.92 -22.52
N GLY A 166 -21.36 -11.08 -22.02
CA GLY A 166 -20.10 -11.59 -21.50
C GLY A 166 -20.29 -12.44 -20.26
N HIS A 167 -21.13 -11.99 -19.32
CA HIS A 167 -21.44 -12.74 -18.09
C HIS A 167 -22.09 -14.11 -18.36
N LYS A 168 -22.92 -14.23 -19.43
CA LYS A 168 -23.51 -15.49 -19.85
C LYS A 168 -22.55 -16.38 -20.66
N GLY A 169 -21.34 -15.91 -20.96
CA GLY A 169 -20.39 -16.63 -21.81
C GLY A 169 -20.75 -16.61 -23.32
N GLU A 170 -21.71 -15.79 -23.74
CA GLU A 170 -22.14 -15.65 -25.12
C GLU A 170 -21.19 -14.78 -25.97
N ARG A 171 -20.32 -13.99 -25.29
CA ARG A 171 -19.37 -13.09 -25.93
C ARG A 171 -18.04 -13.07 -25.16
N GLU A 172 -16.95 -13.12 -25.90
CA GLU A 172 -15.61 -12.97 -25.36
C GLU A 172 -15.35 -11.53 -24.87
N ASP A 173 -14.69 -11.38 -23.72
CA ASP A 173 -14.30 -10.08 -23.17
C ASP A 173 -12.99 -9.60 -23.78
N LEU A 174 -13.09 -8.99 -24.95
CA LEU A 174 -11.94 -8.37 -25.62
C LEU A 174 -11.50 -7.06 -24.95
N SER A 175 -12.44 -6.34 -24.32
CA SER A 175 -12.15 -5.06 -23.66
C SER A 175 -11.35 -5.26 -22.38
N GLY A 176 -11.73 -6.21 -21.54
CA GLY A 176 -10.97 -6.58 -20.35
C GLY A 176 -9.56 -7.08 -20.68
N LYS A 177 -9.41 -7.86 -21.76
CA LYS A 177 -8.08 -8.30 -22.21
C LYS A 177 -7.19 -7.14 -22.62
N VAL A 178 -7.70 -6.16 -23.36
CA VAL A 178 -6.94 -4.95 -23.76
C VAL A 178 -6.54 -4.14 -22.53
N ILE A 179 -7.43 -3.98 -21.54
CA ILE A 179 -7.11 -3.29 -20.30
C ILE A 179 -5.97 -4.00 -19.57
N LYS A 180 -6.07 -5.34 -19.44
CA LYS A 180 -5.06 -6.16 -18.80
C LYS A 180 -3.69 -5.97 -19.44
N GLU A 181 -3.59 -6.14 -20.77
CA GLU A 181 -2.33 -6.01 -21.51
C GLU A 181 -1.68 -4.63 -21.32
N LEU A 182 -2.46 -3.56 -21.35
CA LEU A 182 -1.96 -2.20 -21.17
C LEU A 182 -1.48 -1.95 -19.74
N LEU A 183 -2.24 -2.40 -18.74
CA LEU A 183 -1.87 -2.24 -17.32
C LEU A 183 -0.62 -3.04 -16.98
N GLU A 184 -0.53 -4.31 -17.41
CA GLU A 184 0.65 -5.16 -17.18
C GLU A 184 1.92 -4.58 -17.83
N LYS A 185 1.79 -4.00 -19.04
CA LYS A 185 2.91 -3.31 -19.73
C LYS A 185 3.45 -2.12 -18.92
N GLU A 186 2.59 -1.41 -18.21
CA GLU A 186 2.97 -0.28 -17.35
C GLU A 186 3.33 -0.70 -15.91
N GLY A 187 3.44 -2.02 -15.67
CA GLY A 187 3.92 -2.58 -14.41
C GLY A 187 2.85 -2.73 -13.32
N TYR A 188 1.56 -2.71 -13.69
CA TYR A 188 0.48 -3.03 -12.75
C TYR A 188 0.33 -4.55 -12.59
N GLU A 189 0.08 -5.01 -11.37
CA GLU A 189 -0.34 -6.37 -11.06
C GLU A 189 -1.87 -6.46 -11.15
N ILE A 190 -2.39 -7.36 -11.97
CA ILE A 190 -3.85 -7.57 -12.06
C ILE A 190 -4.30 -8.48 -10.93
N ALA A 191 -4.83 -7.88 -9.88
CA ALA A 191 -5.32 -8.58 -8.70
C ALA A 191 -6.65 -9.31 -8.95
N GLU A 192 -7.49 -8.81 -9.89
CA GLU A 192 -8.79 -9.41 -10.21
C GLU A 192 -9.27 -9.00 -11.60
N MET A 193 -9.90 -9.95 -12.29
CA MET A 193 -10.71 -9.69 -13.50
C MET A 193 -12.08 -10.36 -13.34
N LEU A 194 -13.13 -9.57 -13.45
CA LEU A 194 -14.49 -10.08 -13.26
C LEU A 194 -15.43 -9.55 -14.35
N ILE A 195 -16.35 -10.40 -14.82
CA ILE A 195 -17.41 -10.03 -15.75
C ILE A 195 -18.76 -10.16 -15.02
N ILE A 196 -19.51 -9.06 -14.96
CA ILE A 196 -20.78 -9.00 -14.26
C ILE A 196 -21.89 -8.51 -15.18
N PRO A 197 -23.17 -8.80 -14.87
CA PRO A 197 -24.31 -8.29 -15.64
C PRO A 197 -24.50 -6.78 -15.45
N ASP A 198 -25.17 -6.13 -16.39
CA ASP A 198 -25.55 -4.70 -16.37
C ASP A 198 -26.64 -4.44 -15.30
N LYS A 199 -26.27 -4.56 -14.00
CA LYS A 199 -27.13 -4.33 -12.83
C LYS A 199 -26.45 -3.44 -11.82
N ALA A 200 -27.05 -2.28 -11.51
CA ALA A 200 -26.47 -1.28 -10.62
C ALA A 200 -26.01 -1.85 -9.26
N GLU A 201 -26.86 -2.68 -8.62
CA GLU A 201 -26.53 -3.27 -7.32
C GLU A 201 -25.30 -4.19 -7.38
N LYS A 202 -25.15 -4.98 -8.46
CA LYS A 202 -23.98 -5.84 -8.64
C LYS A 202 -22.73 -5.04 -8.91
N ILE A 203 -22.83 -3.97 -9.69
CA ILE A 203 -21.71 -3.06 -9.96
C ILE A 203 -21.24 -2.41 -8.63
N LYS A 204 -22.17 -1.89 -7.83
CA LYS A 204 -21.86 -1.30 -6.52
C LYS A 204 -21.21 -2.30 -5.57
N GLU A 205 -21.78 -3.51 -5.46
CA GLU A 205 -21.27 -4.57 -4.60
C GLU A 205 -19.80 -4.90 -4.92
N GLU A 206 -19.46 -5.07 -6.20
CA GLU A 206 -18.09 -5.43 -6.59
C GLU A 206 -17.12 -4.26 -6.49
N LEU A 207 -17.53 -3.04 -6.81
CA LEU A 207 -16.69 -1.85 -6.62
C LEU A 207 -16.36 -1.62 -5.14
N ILE A 208 -17.35 -1.77 -4.24
CA ILE A 208 -17.14 -1.70 -2.79
C ILE A 208 -16.23 -2.85 -2.32
N ASN A 209 -16.43 -4.07 -2.84
CA ASN A 209 -15.60 -5.22 -2.51
C ASN A 209 -14.13 -4.95 -2.87
N PHE A 210 -13.86 -4.46 -4.08
CA PHE A 210 -12.50 -4.14 -4.52
C PHE A 210 -11.86 -3.00 -3.72
N ALA A 211 -12.63 -1.91 -3.47
CA ALA A 211 -12.11 -0.75 -2.77
C ALA A 211 -11.96 -0.95 -1.25
N ASP A 212 -13.03 -1.42 -0.57
CA ASP A 212 -13.11 -1.42 0.89
C ASP A 212 -12.54 -2.68 1.54
N ARG A 213 -12.69 -3.85 0.87
CA ARG A 213 -12.28 -5.14 1.44
C ARG A 213 -10.94 -5.62 0.90
N ARG A 214 -10.72 -5.44 -0.40
CA ARG A 214 -9.49 -5.90 -1.07
C ARG A 214 -8.43 -4.82 -1.21
N HIS A 215 -8.77 -3.56 -0.91
CA HIS A 215 -7.87 -2.40 -0.93
C HIS A 215 -7.08 -2.26 -2.24
N ILE A 216 -7.77 -2.47 -3.39
CA ILE A 216 -7.14 -2.38 -4.70
C ILE A 216 -7.09 -0.91 -5.12
N PRO A 217 -5.89 -0.31 -5.33
CA PRO A 217 -5.75 1.12 -5.54
C PRO A 217 -6.27 1.62 -6.90
N LEU A 218 -6.27 0.78 -7.94
CA LEU A 218 -6.82 1.12 -9.27
C LEU A 218 -7.93 0.16 -9.66
N ILE A 219 -9.11 0.68 -9.94
CA ILE A 219 -10.25 -0.12 -10.41
C ILE A 219 -10.71 0.46 -11.75
N ILE A 220 -10.56 -0.34 -12.81
CA ILE A 220 -11.01 0.02 -14.15
C ILE A 220 -12.27 -0.74 -14.47
N THR A 221 -13.33 -0.02 -14.80
CA THR A 221 -14.54 -0.64 -15.34
C THR A 221 -14.63 -0.44 -16.85
N THR A 222 -15.26 -1.35 -17.57
CA THR A 222 -15.55 -1.20 -19.00
C THR A 222 -16.97 -1.69 -19.32
N GLY A 223 -17.72 -0.92 -20.12
CA GLY A 223 -19.10 -1.19 -20.47
C GLY A 223 -20.12 -0.40 -19.65
N GLY A 224 -21.35 -0.36 -20.12
CA GLY A 224 -22.49 0.30 -19.45
C GLY A 224 -22.37 1.82 -19.30
N THR A 225 -21.61 2.52 -20.17
CA THR A 225 -21.36 3.97 -20.08
C THR A 225 -22.09 4.81 -21.15
N GLY A 226 -22.95 4.21 -21.97
CA GLY A 226 -23.69 4.89 -23.03
C GLY A 226 -25.05 5.47 -22.55
N LEU A 227 -25.97 5.70 -23.50
CA LEU A 227 -27.28 6.31 -23.25
C LEU A 227 -28.42 5.29 -23.19
N SER A 228 -28.12 4.00 -23.27
CA SER A 228 -29.16 2.94 -23.15
C SER A 228 -29.72 2.93 -21.72
N LYS A 229 -30.98 2.55 -21.56
CA LYS A 229 -31.61 2.37 -20.23
C LYS A 229 -30.90 1.32 -19.37
N ARG A 230 -30.11 0.45 -19.98
CA ARG A 230 -29.33 -0.58 -19.30
C ARG A 230 -27.94 -0.11 -18.89
N ASP A 231 -27.46 1.01 -19.46
CA ASP A 231 -26.17 1.56 -19.14
C ASP A 231 -26.26 2.31 -17.80
N VAL A 232 -25.88 1.65 -16.72
CA VAL A 232 -26.01 2.14 -15.34
C VAL A 232 -24.68 2.21 -14.59
N THR A 233 -23.57 1.96 -15.29
CA THR A 233 -22.23 1.96 -14.67
C THR A 233 -21.88 3.31 -14.04
N PRO A 234 -22.09 4.47 -14.69
CA PRO A 234 -21.77 5.77 -14.10
C PRO A 234 -22.56 6.06 -12.83
N GLU A 235 -23.87 5.75 -12.84
CA GLU A 235 -24.74 5.96 -11.69
C GLU A 235 -24.30 5.10 -10.51
N ALA A 236 -24.05 3.80 -10.73
CA ALA A 236 -23.58 2.89 -9.71
C ALA A 236 -22.21 3.31 -9.12
N THR A 237 -21.33 3.86 -9.98
CA THR A 237 -20.03 4.37 -9.55
C THR A 237 -20.17 5.65 -8.73
N LEU A 238 -21.04 6.57 -9.12
CA LEU A 238 -21.27 7.83 -8.40
C LEU A 238 -21.93 7.58 -7.03
N GLU A 239 -22.84 6.63 -6.90
CA GLU A 239 -23.50 6.33 -5.62
C GLU A 239 -22.53 5.88 -4.53
N ILE A 240 -21.39 5.28 -4.89
CA ILE A 240 -20.39 4.79 -3.94
C ILE A 240 -19.19 5.72 -3.80
N ALA A 241 -19.17 6.84 -4.50
CA ALA A 241 -18.06 7.78 -4.56
C ALA A 241 -17.94 8.62 -3.29
N GLU A 242 -16.73 8.82 -2.79
CA GLU A 242 -16.41 9.82 -1.76
C GLU A 242 -15.97 11.15 -2.38
N LYS A 243 -15.26 11.09 -3.52
CA LYS A 243 -14.82 12.27 -4.29
C LYS A 243 -14.99 12.01 -5.78
N ILE A 244 -15.30 13.04 -6.55
CA ILE A 244 -15.35 12.97 -8.02
C ILE A 244 -14.05 13.53 -8.59
N VAL A 245 -13.44 12.82 -9.54
CA VAL A 245 -12.22 13.21 -10.24
C VAL A 245 -12.58 13.53 -11.70
N SER A 246 -13.31 14.62 -11.92
CA SER A 246 -13.89 14.97 -13.22
C SER A 246 -12.83 15.12 -14.32
N GLY A 247 -11.64 15.63 -13.97
CA GLY A 247 -10.55 15.88 -14.92
C GLY A 247 -10.14 14.65 -15.75
N ILE A 248 -10.10 13.44 -15.17
CA ILE A 248 -9.78 12.22 -15.92
C ILE A 248 -10.85 11.93 -16.98
N SER A 249 -12.12 11.98 -16.61
CA SER A 249 -13.23 11.70 -17.53
C SER A 249 -13.39 12.79 -18.59
N GLU A 250 -13.11 14.04 -18.27
CA GLU A 250 -13.07 15.17 -19.21
C GLU A 250 -11.94 15.01 -20.21
N ALA A 251 -10.73 14.68 -19.75
CA ALA A 251 -9.56 14.44 -20.59
C ALA A 251 -9.79 13.29 -21.57
N MET A 252 -10.36 12.16 -21.11
CA MET A 252 -10.74 11.04 -21.97
C MET A 252 -11.73 11.46 -23.05
N ARG A 253 -12.78 12.20 -22.70
CA ARG A 253 -13.76 12.70 -23.69
C ARG A 253 -13.13 13.69 -24.68
N ALA A 254 -12.33 14.62 -24.22
CA ALA A 254 -11.65 15.60 -25.06
C ALA A 254 -10.72 14.91 -26.06
N ASN A 255 -9.88 13.98 -25.61
CA ASN A 255 -9.00 13.21 -26.47
C ASN A 255 -9.80 12.38 -27.50
N SER A 256 -10.83 11.66 -27.05
CA SER A 256 -11.66 10.83 -27.94
C SER A 256 -12.44 11.65 -28.97
N MET A 257 -12.79 12.91 -28.68
CA MET A 257 -13.47 13.81 -29.65
C MET A 257 -12.55 14.23 -30.82
N THR A 258 -11.25 14.12 -30.69
CA THR A 258 -10.32 14.29 -31.82
C THR A 258 -10.42 13.15 -32.82
N ILE A 259 -10.89 11.97 -32.39
CA ILE A 259 -11.04 10.76 -33.20
C ILE A 259 -12.47 10.63 -33.69
N THR A 260 -13.46 10.82 -32.80
CA THR A 260 -14.89 10.74 -33.13
C THR A 260 -15.73 11.68 -32.31
N LYS A 261 -16.60 12.47 -32.94
CA LYS A 261 -17.56 13.34 -32.25
C LYS A 261 -18.53 12.60 -31.36
N ARG A 262 -18.76 11.30 -31.59
CA ARG A 262 -19.65 10.47 -30.73
C ARG A 262 -19.13 10.31 -29.31
N ALA A 263 -17.85 10.59 -29.05
CA ALA A 263 -17.26 10.53 -27.71
C ALA A 263 -17.95 11.48 -26.70
N MET A 264 -18.59 12.58 -27.18
CA MET A 264 -19.40 13.48 -26.35
C MET A 264 -20.59 12.77 -25.67
N LEU A 265 -21.01 11.63 -26.14
CA LEU A 265 -22.14 10.86 -25.58
C LEU A 265 -21.70 9.90 -24.47
N SER A 266 -20.39 9.80 -24.17
CA SER A 266 -19.90 8.97 -23.07
C SER A 266 -20.23 9.63 -21.72
N ARG A 267 -20.88 8.87 -20.84
CA ARG A 267 -21.23 9.30 -19.48
C ARG A 267 -20.26 8.77 -18.43
N GLY A 268 -19.17 8.10 -18.84
CA GLY A 268 -18.18 7.56 -17.94
C GLY A 268 -17.64 8.59 -16.95
N VAL A 269 -17.47 8.19 -15.70
CA VAL A 269 -17.00 9.00 -14.58
C VAL A 269 -15.71 8.43 -14.00
N SER A 270 -15.02 9.26 -13.24
CA SER A 270 -13.86 8.84 -12.44
C SER A 270 -14.02 9.35 -11.02
N VAL A 271 -13.84 8.48 -10.04
CA VAL A 271 -14.11 8.78 -8.65
C VAL A 271 -13.06 8.17 -7.73
N VAL A 272 -12.98 8.70 -6.49
CA VAL A 272 -12.23 8.09 -5.40
C VAL A 272 -13.20 7.51 -4.39
N ARG A 273 -12.89 6.30 -3.93
CA ARG A 273 -13.48 5.67 -2.76
C ARG A 273 -12.36 5.07 -1.90
N LYS A 274 -12.26 5.50 -0.63
CA LYS A 274 -11.12 5.16 0.25
C LYS A 274 -9.80 5.50 -0.44
N ASN A 275 -8.93 4.50 -0.58
CA ASN A 275 -7.65 4.60 -1.27
C ASN A 275 -7.69 4.04 -2.71
N SER A 276 -8.88 3.99 -3.31
CA SER A 276 -9.07 3.45 -4.66
C SER A 276 -9.53 4.53 -5.63
N LEU A 277 -8.84 4.63 -6.76
CA LEU A 277 -9.27 5.38 -7.93
C LEU A 277 -10.07 4.46 -8.85
N ILE A 278 -11.33 4.81 -9.12
CA ILE A 278 -12.26 4.04 -9.96
C ILE A 278 -12.50 4.83 -11.24
N ILE A 279 -12.28 4.20 -12.41
CA ILE A 279 -12.41 4.86 -13.72
C ILE A 279 -13.33 4.04 -14.62
N ASN A 280 -14.36 4.67 -15.20
CA ASN A 280 -15.23 4.03 -16.17
C ASN A 280 -14.71 4.27 -17.59
N LEU A 281 -14.35 3.19 -18.29
CA LEU A 281 -13.98 3.19 -19.70
C LEU A 281 -15.16 2.82 -20.60
N PRO A 282 -15.12 3.19 -21.90
CA PRO A 282 -16.08 2.75 -22.89
C PRO A 282 -16.10 1.22 -23.03
N GLY A 283 -17.20 0.66 -23.61
CA GLY A 283 -17.34 -0.79 -23.78
C GLY A 283 -16.63 -1.37 -25.01
N SER A 284 -16.15 -0.58 -25.96
CA SER A 284 -15.50 -1.13 -27.16
C SER A 284 -13.97 -1.26 -26.96
N PRO A 285 -13.35 -2.39 -27.40
CA PRO A 285 -11.89 -2.58 -27.25
C PRO A 285 -11.05 -1.45 -27.82
N LYS A 286 -11.45 -0.92 -28.99
CA LYS A 286 -10.76 0.21 -29.63
C LYS A 286 -10.81 1.46 -28.75
N ALA A 287 -11.99 1.84 -28.27
CA ALA A 287 -12.13 3.04 -27.44
C ALA A 287 -11.48 2.87 -26.05
N VAL A 288 -11.49 1.65 -25.49
CA VAL A 288 -10.74 1.30 -24.28
C VAL A 288 -9.25 1.59 -24.49
N LYS A 289 -8.66 1.06 -25.57
CA LYS A 289 -7.25 1.25 -25.86
C LYS A 289 -6.90 2.73 -25.99
N GLU A 290 -7.62 3.48 -26.83
CA GLU A 290 -7.40 4.90 -27.09
C GLU A 290 -7.47 5.76 -25.81
N ASN A 291 -8.45 5.47 -24.93
CA ASN A 291 -8.63 6.22 -23.68
C ASN A 291 -7.58 5.82 -22.63
N LEU A 292 -7.33 4.53 -22.45
CA LEU A 292 -6.42 4.06 -21.42
C LEU A 292 -4.97 4.46 -21.74
N GLU A 293 -4.51 4.30 -22.98
CA GLU A 293 -3.18 4.75 -23.40
C GLU A 293 -2.98 6.25 -23.17
N PHE A 294 -4.04 7.05 -23.29
CA PHE A 294 -3.95 8.50 -23.10
C PHE A 294 -3.82 8.89 -21.62
N ILE A 295 -4.58 8.25 -20.70
CA ILE A 295 -4.57 8.62 -19.28
C ILE A 295 -3.50 7.89 -18.47
N LEU A 296 -3.06 6.72 -18.92
CA LEU A 296 -2.22 5.79 -18.15
C LEU A 296 -0.90 6.40 -17.63
N PRO A 297 -0.19 7.26 -18.41
CA PRO A 297 1.03 7.90 -17.93
C PRO A 297 0.85 8.70 -16.63
N GLU A 298 -0.31 9.35 -16.47
CA GLU A 298 -0.59 10.22 -15.33
C GLU A 298 -1.23 9.48 -14.13
N LEU A 299 -1.79 8.26 -14.36
CA LEU A 299 -2.49 7.52 -13.32
C LEU A 299 -1.57 7.12 -12.17
N LYS A 300 -0.33 6.79 -12.46
CA LYS A 300 0.64 6.40 -11.45
C LYS A 300 0.88 7.51 -10.44
N HIS A 301 1.13 8.72 -10.94
CA HIS A 301 1.30 9.90 -10.08
C HIS A 301 0.04 10.19 -9.24
N GLY A 302 -1.15 10.11 -9.86
CA GLY A 302 -2.42 10.27 -9.16
C GLY A 302 -2.62 9.23 -8.04
N LEU A 303 -2.21 7.99 -8.25
CA LEU A 303 -2.28 6.93 -7.25
C LEU A 303 -1.26 7.14 -6.13
N GLU A 304 -0.04 7.57 -6.44
CA GLU A 304 0.97 7.94 -5.44
C GLU A 304 0.45 9.05 -4.49
N ILE A 305 -0.21 10.08 -5.05
CA ILE A 305 -0.88 11.12 -4.23
C ILE A 305 -2.00 10.52 -3.37
N LEU A 306 -2.86 9.69 -3.96
CA LEU A 306 -4.01 9.10 -3.28
C LEU A 306 -3.60 8.19 -2.12
N LEU A 307 -2.50 7.45 -2.29
CA LEU A 307 -1.95 6.54 -1.29
C LEU A 307 -1.09 7.24 -0.22
N GLY A 308 -0.93 8.58 -0.33
CA GLY A 308 -0.06 9.35 0.56
C GLY A 308 1.43 9.15 0.27
N GLU A 309 1.76 8.70 -0.92
CA GLU A 309 3.11 8.35 -1.34
C GLU A 309 3.83 9.47 -2.10
N ALA A 310 3.11 10.50 -2.53
CA ALA A 310 3.68 11.64 -3.24
C ALA A 310 4.06 12.74 -2.24
N PHE A 311 5.35 13.03 -2.11
CA PHE A 311 5.86 14.22 -1.45
C PHE A 311 5.90 15.42 -2.43
N ASN A 312 5.29 16.53 -2.01
CA ASN A 312 5.39 17.91 -2.53
C ASN A 312 5.54 18.10 -4.06
N CYS A 313 4.42 18.18 -4.77
CA CYS A 313 4.36 18.72 -6.13
C CYS A 313 4.50 20.28 -6.19
N GLY A 314 5.10 20.90 -5.18
CA GLY A 314 5.13 22.38 -5.02
C GLY A 314 6.45 23.07 -5.34
N GLU A 315 7.55 22.35 -5.60
CA GLU A 315 8.85 22.99 -5.87
C GLU A 315 9.51 22.38 -7.10
N ASN A 316 9.04 22.71 -8.27
CA ASN A 316 9.82 22.77 -9.52
C ASN A 316 8.95 23.42 -10.61
N ASN A 317 9.00 24.74 -10.68
CA ASN A 317 8.82 25.60 -11.85
C ASN A 317 9.96 26.59 -11.91
#